data_bbe6340cb0c794a9ff83421875946f2e
#
_entry.id   bbe6340cb0c794a9ff83421875946f2e
#
_cell.length_a   1.000
_cell.length_b   1.000
_cell.length_c   1.000
_cell.angle_alpha   90.00
_cell.angle_beta   90.00
_cell.angle_gamma   90.00
#
_symmetry.space_group_name_H-M   'P 1'
#
loop_
_entity.id
_entity.type
_entity.pdbx_description
1 polymer ?
#
loop_
_entity_poly.entity_id
_entity_poly.type
_entity_poly.pdbx_seq_one_letter_code
_entity_poly.pdbx_strand_id
1 'polypeptide(L)'
;MLSEQERPREQQPGLRERKRLATRRAIEIAVLRLASERGPERVTIEDVSRAADVSTRTFFNYFASKEDALVGGLPVIADETAAAFVTGRGAVLEDLQRVFVAAMEEPLEEDRELHVLRRALFREHPHLVGLKIAGMREFELAVEGLVAERLGQEDDDAERVRSRARMLTLLGLAAVRHAWAAWVDHDGREALPGRIARSFEELRGALA
;
A
#
# COMPACT_ATOMS: atom_id res chain seq x y z
N MET A 1 39.81 24.31 -4.90
CA MET A 1 38.43 24.82 -4.98
C MET A 1 37.58 23.70 -5.62
N LEU A 2 36.99 22.87 -4.82
CA LEU A 2 36.15 21.76 -5.28
C LEU A 2 34.69 22.21 -5.17
N SER A 3 34.01 22.15 -6.29
CA SER A 3 32.60 22.56 -6.47
C SER A 3 31.67 21.75 -5.56
N GLU A 4 30.90 22.43 -4.73
CA GLU A 4 29.75 21.87 -4.03
C GLU A 4 28.75 21.36 -5.07
N GLN A 5 28.61 20.03 -5.15
CA GLN A 5 27.57 19.40 -5.93
C GLN A 5 26.23 19.68 -5.25
N GLU A 6 25.41 20.49 -5.88
CA GLU A 6 24.01 20.73 -5.52
C GLU A 6 23.26 19.39 -5.50
N ARG A 7 22.88 18.93 -4.30
CA ARG A 7 21.90 17.85 -4.16
C ARG A 7 20.59 18.34 -4.74
N PRO A 8 19.87 17.51 -5.53
CA PRO A 8 18.54 17.87 -6.02
C PRO A 8 17.66 18.20 -4.81
N ARG A 9 17.06 19.39 -4.79
CA ARG A 9 16.04 19.76 -3.79
C ARG A 9 14.85 18.88 -4.03
N GLU A 10 14.55 17.97 -3.12
CA GLU A 10 13.24 17.29 -3.05
C GLU A 10 12.15 18.37 -3.13
N GLN A 11 11.36 18.32 -4.18
CA GLN A 11 10.28 19.28 -4.38
C GLN A 11 9.22 19.01 -3.31
N GLN A 12 9.20 19.82 -2.27
CA GLN A 12 8.15 19.76 -1.24
C GLN A 12 6.78 19.95 -1.91
N PRO A 13 5.78 19.13 -1.57
CA PRO A 13 4.43 19.24 -2.12
C PRO A 13 3.90 20.65 -2.00
N GLY A 14 3.26 21.17 -3.05
CA GLY A 14 2.67 22.52 -3.04
C GLY A 14 1.63 22.65 -1.91
N LEU A 15 1.34 23.90 -1.48
CA LEU A 15 0.38 24.19 -0.40
C LEU A 15 -0.98 23.49 -0.59
N ARG A 16 -1.44 23.40 -1.84
CA ARG A 16 -2.71 22.73 -2.18
C ARG A 16 -2.65 21.24 -1.91
N GLU A 17 -1.56 20.59 -2.26
CA GLU A 17 -1.34 19.17 -2.03
C GLU A 17 -1.17 18.87 -0.54
N ARG A 18 -0.41 19.68 0.18
CA ARG A 18 -0.30 19.54 1.65
C ARG A 18 -1.66 19.65 2.35
N LYS A 19 -2.52 20.60 1.95
CA LYS A 19 -3.88 20.71 2.48
C LYS A 19 -4.72 19.49 2.15
N ARG A 20 -4.60 18.95 0.93
CA ARG A 20 -5.29 17.74 0.49
C ARG A 20 -4.91 16.53 1.36
N LEU A 21 -3.61 16.31 1.56
CA LEU A 21 -3.10 15.23 2.40
C LEU A 21 -3.52 15.40 3.87
N ALA A 22 -3.44 16.61 4.43
CA ALA A 22 -3.87 16.89 5.79
C ALA A 22 -5.37 16.61 6.00
N THR A 23 -6.23 16.97 5.05
CA THR A 23 -7.66 16.67 5.12
C THR A 23 -7.93 15.17 5.03
N ARG A 24 -7.26 14.45 4.12
CA ARG A 24 -7.35 12.99 4.01
C ARG A 24 -6.98 12.33 5.34
N ARG A 25 -5.83 12.72 5.91
CA ARG A 25 -5.34 12.21 7.19
C ARG A 25 -6.31 12.47 8.34
N ALA A 26 -6.90 13.68 8.41
CA ALA A 26 -7.89 14.01 9.43
C ALA A 26 -9.12 13.07 9.37
N ILE A 27 -9.60 12.76 8.17
CA ILE A 27 -10.71 11.81 7.97
C ILE A 27 -10.31 10.40 8.41
N GLU A 28 -9.12 9.92 8.04
CA GLU A 28 -8.62 8.59 8.42
C GLU A 28 -8.45 8.47 9.94
N ILE A 29 -7.88 9.45 10.62
CA ILE A 29 -7.76 9.46 12.08
C ILE A 29 -9.15 9.44 12.72
N ALA A 30 -10.08 10.27 12.24
CA ALA A 30 -11.42 10.34 12.79
C ALA A 30 -12.17 8.99 12.68
N VAL A 31 -12.15 8.36 11.51
CA VAL A 31 -12.82 7.07 11.32
C VAL A 31 -12.20 5.97 12.17
N LEU A 32 -10.86 5.91 12.26
CA LEU A 32 -10.15 4.90 13.05
C LEU A 32 -10.42 5.06 14.55
N ARG A 33 -10.39 6.28 15.07
CA ARG A 33 -10.70 6.56 16.49
C ARG A 33 -12.15 6.18 16.83
N LEU A 34 -13.10 6.63 16.02
CA LEU A 34 -14.52 6.29 16.21
C LEU A 34 -14.77 4.78 16.12
N ALA A 35 -14.11 4.09 15.17
CA ALA A 35 -14.23 2.65 15.04
C ALA A 35 -13.62 1.89 16.22
N SER A 36 -12.49 2.36 16.77
CA SER A 36 -11.89 1.78 17.97
C SER A 36 -12.76 1.99 19.23
N GLU A 37 -13.50 3.11 19.30
CA GLU A 37 -14.38 3.41 20.45
C GLU A 37 -15.71 2.65 20.41
N ARG A 38 -16.30 2.46 19.23
CA ARG A 38 -17.71 2.05 19.09
C ARG A 38 -17.89 0.79 18.23
N GLY A 39 -16.83 0.27 17.62
CA GLY A 39 -16.86 -0.73 16.58
C GLY A 39 -17.13 -0.13 15.20
N PRO A 40 -16.54 -0.68 14.12
CA PRO A 40 -16.62 -0.14 12.76
C PRO A 40 -18.06 -0.10 12.21
N GLU A 41 -18.93 -1.02 12.64
CA GLU A 41 -20.34 -1.11 12.16
C GLU A 41 -21.20 0.05 12.66
N ARG A 42 -20.87 0.63 13.81
CA ARG A 42 -21.65 1.72 14.45
C ARG A 42 -21.22 3.11 14.03
N VAL A 43 -20.15 3.23 13.25
CA VAL A 43 -19.65 4.52 12.77
C VAL A 43 -20.37 4.88 11.48
N THR A 44 -20.91 6.11 11.41
CA THR A 44 -21.51 6.68 10.21
C THR A 44 -20.58 7.69 9.53
N ILE A 45 -20.81 7.95 8.24
CA ILE A 45 -20.06 8.97 7.50
C ILE A 45 -20.30 10.35 8.10
N GLU A 46 -21.48 10.62 8.62
CA GLU A 46 -21.84 11.86 9.31
C GLU A 46 -21.03 12.04 10.60
N ASP A 47 -20.83 10.97 11.38
CA ASP A 47 -19.99 11.01 12.59
C ASP A 47 -18.54 11.31 12.23
N VAL A 48 -18.00 10.63 11.22
CA VAL A 48 -16.64 10.84 10.74
C VAL A 48 -16.44 12.27 10.22
N SER A 49 -17.38 12.75 9.40
CA SER A 49 -17.32 14.09 8.82
C SER A 49 -17.33 15.16 9.91
N ARG A 50 -18.17 15.01 10.94
CA ARG A 50 -18.23 15.90 12.09
C ARG A 50 -16.93 15.86 12.89
N ALA A 51 -16.37 14.68 13.14
CA ALA A 51 -15.14 14.52 13.90
C ALA A 51 -13.90 15.07 13.16
N ALA A 52 -13.90 15.00 11.83
CA ALA A 52 -12.83 15.51 10.95
C ALA A 52 -13.01 17.00 10.57
N ASP A 53 -14.08 17.66 11.02
CA ASP A 53 -14.45 19.05 10.66
C ASP A 53 -14.56 19.24 9.14
N VAL A 54 -15.24 18.29 8.47
CA VAL A 54 -15.50 18.35 7.02
C VAL A 54 -16.97 18.09 6.70
N SER A 55 -17.41 18.47 5.51
CA SER A 55 -18.73 18.06 5.02
C SER A 55 -18.73 16.60 4.56
N THR A 56 -19.91 15.95 4.56
CA THR A 56 -20.06 14.60 3.97
C THR A 56 -19.69 14.58 2.48
N ARG A 57 -19.96 15.67 1.74
CA ARG A 57 -19.49 15.86 0.36
C ARG A 57 -17.96 15.86 0.30
N THR A 58 -17.30 16.52 1.25
CA THR A 58 -15.83 16.52 1.33
C THR A 58 -15.31 15.12 1.62
N PHE A 59 -15.94 14.36 2.52
CA PHE A 59 -15.60 12.98 2.76
C PHE A 59 -15.60 12.16 1.46
N PHE A 60 -16.67 12.22 0.69
CA PHE A 60 -16.81 11.49 -0.58
C PHE A 60 -15.85 11.95 -1.69
N ASN A 61 -15.21 13.12 -1.56
CA ASN A 61 -14.12 13.52 -2.46
C ASN A 61 -12.81 12.76 -2.20
N TYR A 62 -12.67 12.10 -1.02
CA TYR A 62 -11.46 11.39 -0.61
C TYR A 62 -11.64 9.88 -0.53
N PHE A 63 -12.83 9.41 -0.17
CA PHE A 63 -13.12 8.01 0.09
C PHE A 63 -14.48 7.63 -0.50
N ALA A 64 -14.55 6.47 -1.15
CA ALA A 64 -15.79 5.95 -1.72
C ALA A 64 -16.77 5.44 -0.64
N SER A 65 -16.26 4.98 0.50
CA SER A 65 -17.03 4.45 1.64
C SER A 65 -16.28 4.65 2.95
N LYS A 66 -16.94 4.39 4.08
CA LYS A 66 -16.27 4.37 5.39
C LYS A 66 -15.28 3.21 5.51
N GLU A 67 -15.58 2.09 4.88
CA GLU A 67 -14.72 0.92 4.82
C GLU A 67 -13.42 1.26 4.10
N ASP A 68 -13.49 2.00 2.99
CA ASP A 68 -12.33 2.50 2.26
C ASP A 68 -11.45 3.39 3.16
N ALA A 69 -12.06 4.31 3.92
CA ALA A 69 -11.33 5.14 4.89
C ALA A 69 -10.72 4.33 6.05
N LEU A 70 -11.40 3.28 6.53
CA LEU A 70 -10.92 2.39 7.59
C LEU A 70 -9.69 1.58 7.15
N VAL A 71 -9.76 0.98 5.97
CA VAL A 71 -8.68 0.11 5.47
C VAL A 71 -7.51 0.91 4.89
N GLY A 72 -7.69 2.21 4.66
CA GLY A 72 -6.70 3.12 4.09
C GLY A 72 -6.53 2.96 2.59
N GLY A 73 -5.82 3.91 1.98
CA GLY A 73 -5.64 3.97 0.53
C GLY A 73 -5.09 2.69 -0.09
N LEU A 74 -5.39 2.50 -1.36
CA LEU A 74 -4.77 1.43 -2.16
C LEU A 74 -3.32 1.77 -2.44
N PRO A 75 -2.43 0.77 -2.52
CA PRO A 75 -1.05 1.01 -2.90
C PRO A 75 -0.98 1.54 -4.34
N VAL A 76 -0.05 2.44 -4.60
CA VAL A 76 0.20 3.02 -5.92
C VAL A 76 1.63 2.71 -6.31
N ILE A 77 1.84 2.27 -7.55
CA ILE A 77 3.18 2.07 -8.09
C ILE A 77 3.61 3.39 -8.73
N ALA A 78 4.68 3.99 -8.24
CA ALA A 78 5.25 5.19 -8.84
C ALA A 78 5.84 4.85 -10.22
N ASP A 79 5.72 5.79 -11.17
CA ASP A 79 6.18 5.61 -12.56
C ASP A 79 7.66 5.22 -12.64
N GLU A 80 8.51 5.80 -11.79
CA GLU A 80 9.93 5.47 -11.70
C GLU A 80 10.18 4.04 -11.21
N THR A 81 9.38 3.55 -10.24
CA THR A 81 9.44 2.17 -9.75
C THR A 81 8.99 1.19 -10.84
N ALA A 82 7.91 1.52 -11.55
CA ALA A 82 7.41 0.75 -12.68
C ALA A 82 8.47 0.64 -13.81
N ALA A 83 9.06 1.77 -14.22
CA ALA A 83 10.09 1.82 -15.25
C ALA A 83 11.35 1.02 -14.85
N ALA A 84 11.81 1.18 -13.60
CA ALA A 84 12.96 0.43 -13.07
C ALA A 84 12.69 -1.09 -13.05
N PHE A 85 11.47 -1.50 -12.73
CA PHE A 85 11.08 -2.90 -12.77
C PHE A 85 11.09 -3.47 -14.20
N VAL A 86 10.45 -2.77 -15.15
CA VAL A 86 10.33 -3.22 -16.55
C VAL A 86 11.70 -3.32 -17.21
N THR A 87 12.61 -2.37 -16.97
CA THR A 87 13.96 -2.37 -17.55
C THR A 87 14.97 -3.21 -16.77
N GLY A 88 14.61 -3.73 -15.61
CA GLY A 88 15.48 -4.53 -14.74
C GLY A 88 15.94 -5.83 -15.41
N ARG A 89 17.18 -6.27 -15.11
CA ARG A 89 17.80 -7.49 -15.62
C ARG A 89 18.07 -8.53 -14.53
N GLY A 90 17.69 -8.25 -13.30
CA GLY A 90 17.84 -9.13 -12.14
C GLY A 90 16.77 -10.24 -12.10
N ALA A 91 16.76 -11.01 -11.02
CA ALA A 91 15.70 -11.99 -10.78
C ALA A 91 14.34 -11.29 -10.62
N VAL A 92 13.36 -11.69 -11.43
CA VAL A 92 12.03 -11.03 -11.48
C VAL A 92 11.39 -10.95 -10.10
N LEU A 93 11.51 -12.00 -9.27
CA LEU A 93 10.90 -12.05 -7.95
C LEU A 93 11.57 -11.09 -6.94
N GLU A 94 12.88 -10.83 -7.09
CA GLU A 94 13.60 -9.84 -6.27
C GLU A 94 13.20 -8.41 -6.66
N ASP A 95 13.10 -8.14 -7.95
CA ASP A 95 12.66 -6.84 -8.44
C ASP A 95 11.19 -6.59 -8.08
N LEU A 96 10.35 -7.63 -8.13
CA LEU A 96 8.96 -7.58 -7.74
C LEU A 96 8.82 -7.27 -6.23
N GLN A 97 9.68 -7.84 -5.37
CA GLN A 97 9.77 -7.45 -3.96
C GLN A 97 9.94 -5.93 -3.81
N ARG A 98 10.84 -5.30 -4.58
CA ARG A 98 11.07 -3.85 -4.53
C ARG A 98 9.81 -3.06 -4.93
N VAL A 99 9.08 -3.51 -5.94
CA VAL A 99 7.79 -2.89 -6.32
C VAL A 99 6.79 -2.94 -5.17
N PHE A 100 6.61 -4.10 -4.54
CA PHE A 100 5.66 -4.24 -3.43
C PHE A 100 6.09 -3.47 -2.19
N VAL A 101 7.38 -3.46 -1.86
CA VAL A 101 7.92 -2.68 -0.73
C VAL A 101 7.68 -1.19 -0.98
N ALA A 102 8.10 -0.65 -2.14
CA ALA A 102 7.93 0.76 -2.47
C ALA A 102 6.45 1.19 -2.52
N ALA A 103 5.56 0.35 -3.07
CA ALA A 103 4.14 0.64 -3.13
C ALA A 103 3.45 0.64 -1.75
N MET A 104 4.06 0.02 -0.74
CA MET A 104 3.57 -0.05 0.64
C MET A 104 4.36 0.86 1.58
N GLU A 105 5.37 1.57 1.08
CA GLU A 105 6.02 2.65 1.83
C GLU A 105 5.04 3.81 1.95
N GLU A 106 4.58 4.06 3.16
CA GLU A 106 3.84 5.28 3.45
C GLU A 106 4.83 6.39 3.84
N PRO A 107 4.55 7.65 3.47
CA PRO A 107 5.40 8.78 3.86
C PRO A 107 5.56 8.83 5.38
N LEU A 108 6.80 8.89 5.80
CA LEU A 108 7.39 8.82 7.12
C LEU A 108 6.67 9.56 8.25
N GLU A 109 6.93 9.11 9.47
CA GLU A 109 6.75 9.72 10.83
C GLU A 109 5.41 10.43 11.13
N GLU A 110 4.84 11.22 10.21
CA GLU A 110 3.56 11.90 10.39
C GLU A 110 2.37 10.94 10.51
N ASP A 111 2.49 9.71 9.99
CA ASP A 111 1.41 8.73 9.96
C ASP A 111 1.52 7.61 10.99
N ARG A 112 2.49 7.71 11.92
CA ARG A 112 2.67 6.68 12.98
C ARG A 112 1.38 6.43 13.77
N GLU A 113 0.61 7.49 14.05
CA GLU A 113 -0.66 7.36 14.75
C GLU A 113 -1.67 6.54 13.94
N LEU A 114 -1.78 6.80 12.63
CA LEU A 114 -2.65 6.05 11.71
C LEU A 114 -2.29 4.57 11.71
N HIS A 115 -1.00 4.24 11.63
CA HIS A 115 -0.53 2.86 11.65
C HIS A 115 -0.88 2.14 12.93
N VAL A 116 -0.68 2.78 14.07
CA VAL A 116 -1.00 2.20 15.38
C VAL A 116 -2.50 1.94 15.51
N LEU A 117 -3.34 2.93 15.15
CA LEU A 117 -4.79 2.81 15.21
C LEU A 117 -5.31 1.73 14.25
N ARG A 118 -4.85 1.75 13.00
CA ARG A 118 -5.28 0.79 11.97
C ARG A 118 -4.90 -0.63 12.33
N ARG A 119 -3.68 -0.83 12.84
CA ARG A 119 -3.23 -2.16 13.27
C ARG A 119 -4.04 -2.67 14.46
N ALA A 120 -4.30 -1.84 15.47
CA ALA A 120 -5.14 -2.23 16.59
C ALA A 120 -6.54 -2.65 16.10
N LEU A 121 -7.13 -1.85 15.22
CA LEU A 121 -8.44 -2.13 14.64
C LEU A 121 -8.46 -3.43 13.81
N PHE A 122 -7.44 -3.69 13.00
CA PHE A 122 -7.32 -4.93 12.20
C PHE A 122 -7.17 -6.18 13.07
N ARG A 123 -6.51 -6.06 14.22
CA ARG A 123 -6.40 -7.16 15.18
C ARG A 123 -7.74 -7.47 15.85
N GLU A 124 -8.52 -6.44 16.20
CA GLU A 124 -9.84 -6.59 16.80
C GLU A 124 -10.92 -6.99 15.79
N HIS A 125 -10.76 -6.59 14.51
CA HIS A 125 -11.69 -6.79 13.42
C HIS A 125 -11.00 -7.40 12.18
N PRO A 126 -10.64 -8.71 12.21
CA PRO A 126 -9.86 -9.35 11.12
C PRO A 126 -10.54 -9.29 9.74
N HIS A 127 -11.87 -9.14 9.67
CA HIS A 127 -12.59 -8.99 8.40
C HIS A 127 -12.17 -7.73 7.62
N LEU A 128 -11.70 -6.67 8.30
CA LEU A 128 -11.19 -5.45 7.66
C LEU A 128 -9.91 -5.72 6.85
N VAL A 129 -9.07 -6.67 7.27
CA VAL A 129 -7.92 -7.13 6.48
C VAL A 129 -8.39 -7.77 5.19
N GLY A 130 -9.46 -8.58 5.26
CA GLY A 130 -10.11 -9.15 4.07
C GLY A 130 -10.61 -8.08 3.09
N LEU A 131 -11.23 -7.01 3.59
CA LEU A 131 -11.66 -5.86 2.77
C LEU A 131 -10.48 -5.14 2.12
N LYS A 132 -9.38 -4.91 2.86
CA LYS A 132 -8.15 -4.32 2.31
C LYS A 132 -7.61 -5.15 1.15
N ILE A 133 -7.53 -6.47 1.33
CA ILE A 133 -7.05 -7.39 0.29
C ILE A 133 -8.01 -7.42 -0.91
N ALA A 134 -9.32 -7.44 -0.68
CA ALA A 134 -10.31 -7.43 -1.75
C ALA A 134 -10.23 -6.15 -2.61
N GLY A 135 -9.91 -4.99 -1.98
CA GLY A 135 -9.73 -3.73 -2.68
C GLY A 135 -8.46 -3.64 -3.55
N MET A 136 -7.53 -4.60 -3.44
CA MET A 136 -6.25 -4.56 -4.18
C MET A 136 -6.33 -5.01 -5.64
N ARG A 137 -7.53 -5.24 -6.20
CA ARG A 137 -7.66 -5.79 -7.56
C ARG A 137 -7.02 -4.91 -8.64
N GLU A 138 -7.18 -3.60 -8.56
CA GLU A 138 -6.56 -2.66 -9.52
C GLU A 138 -5.02 -2.70 -9.41
N PHE A 139 -4.50 -2.73 -8.20
CA PHE A 139 -3.08 -2.88 -7.96
C PHE A 139 -2.55 -4.23 -8.48
N GLU A 140 -3.27 -5.34 -8.26
CA GLU A 140 -2.96 -6.66 -8.81
C GLU A 140 -2.84 -6.61 -10.33
N LEU A 141 -3.82 -6.00 -11.02
CA LEU A 141 -3.80 -5.86 -12.48
C LEU A 141 -2.64 -4.99 -12.97
N ALA A 142 -2.32 -3.90 -12.26
CA ALA A 142 -1.18 -3.06 -12.59
C ALA A 142 0.14 -3.84 -12.48
N VAL A 143 0.34 -4.59 -11.38
CA VAL A 143 1.53 -5.44 -11.20
C VAL A 143 1.60 -6.52 -12.28
N GLU A 144 0.48 -7.21 -12.58
CA GLU A 144 0.44 -8.25 -13.64
C GLU A 144 0.84 -7.66 -15.00
N GLY A 145 0.38 -6.43 -15.30
CA GLY A 145 0.76 -5.72 -16.52
C GLY A 145 2.27 -5.45 -16.60
N LEU A 146 2.87 -4.94 -15.54
CA LEU A 146 4.33 -4.68 -15.47
C LEU A 146 5.14 -5.97 -15.62
N VAL A 147 4.71 -7.05 -14.96
CA VAL A 147 5.40 -8.35 -15.08
C VAL A 147 5.27 -8.90 -16.50
N ALA A 148 4.09 -8.78 -17.13
CA ALA A 148 3.89 -9.22 -18.51
C ALA A 148 4.74 -8.43 -19.50
N GLU A 149 4.82 -7.09 -19.34
CA GLU A 149 5.67 -6.22 -20.17
C GLU A 149 7.15 -6.63 -20.08
N ARG A 150 7.66 -6.85 -18.86
CA ARG A 150 9.04 -7.27 -18.65
C ARG A 150 9.33 -8.64 -19.27
N LEU A 151 8.47 -9.64 -19.03
CA LEU A 151 8.67 -10.99 -19.56
C LEU A 151 8.55 -11.03 -21.08
N GLY A 152 7.68 -10.21 -21.67
CA GLY A 152 7.49 -10.10 -23.11
C GLY A 152 8.70 -9.53 -23.87
N GLN A 153 9.71 -8.98 -23.17
CA GLN A 153 10.98 -8.56 -23.79
C GLN A 153 11.88 -9.75 -24.17
N GLU A 154 11.66 -10.92 -23.56
CA GLU A 154 12.49 -12.13 -23.73
C GLU A 154 11.71 -13.32 -24.30
N ASP A 155 10.40 -13.25 -24.37
CA ASP A 155 9.51 -14.35 -24.76
C ASP A 155 8.35 -13.84 -25.62
N ASP A 156 8.30 -14.28 -26.88
CA ASP A 156 7.27 -13.89 -27.85
C ASP A 156 5.93 -14.66 -27.68
N ASP A 157 5.90 -15.71 -26.86
CA ASP A 157 4.67 -16.47 -26.60
C ASP A 157 3.78 -15.72 -25.59
N ALA A 158 2.83 -14.98 -26.12
CA ALA A 158 1.93 -14.14 -25.32
C ALA A 158 1.08 -14.92 -24.31
N GLU A 159 0.75 -16.19 -24.56
CA GLU A 159 -0.01 -17.02 -23.62
C GLU A 159 0.87 -17.44 -22.44
N ARG A 160 2.09 -17.90 -22.72
CA ARG A 160 3.08 -18.25 -21.70
C ARG A 160 3.47 -17.04 -20.84
N VAL A 161 3.70 -15.88 -21.48
CA VAL A 161 3.99 -14.60 -20.77
C VAL A 161 2.86 -14.25 -19.82
N ARG A 162 1.59 -14.24 -20.26
CA ARG A 162 0.44 -13.93 -19.40
C ARG A 162 0.32 -14.92 -18.24
N SER A 163 0.46 -16.21 -18.49
CA SER A 163 0.37 -17.24 -17.45
C SER A 163 1.44 -17.06 -16.38
N ARG A 164 2.70 -16.82 -16.81
CA ARG A 164 3.82 -16.57 -15.88
C ARG A 164 3.67 -15.25 -15.12
N ALA A 165 3.24 -14.18 -15.79
CA ALA A 165 3.01 -12.89 -15.16
C ALA A 165 1.96 -13.01 -14.04
N ARG A 166 0.84 -13.65 -14.33
CA ARG A 166 -0.20 -13.90 -13.33
C ARG A 166 0.32 -14.74 -12.15
N MET A 167 1.08 -15.79 -12.42
CA MET A 167 1.66 -16.64 -11.36
C MET A 167 2.59 -15.84 -10.45
N LEU A 168 3.51 -15.06 -11.02
CA LEU A 168 4.46 -14.25 -10.22
C LEU A 168 3.75 -13.15 -9.43
N THR A 169 2.73 -12.52 -10.00
CA THR A 169 1.90 -11.54 -9.29
C THR A 169 1.19 -12.16 -8.10
N LEU A 170 0.57 -13.33 -8.28
CA LEU A 170 -0.12 -14.05 -7.20
C LEU A 170 0.85 -14.50 -6.09
N LEU A 171 2.07 -14.94 -6.44
CA LEU A 171 3.11 -15.25 -5.45
C LEU A 171 3.52 -14.00 -4.65
N GLY A 172 3.71 -12.86 -5.33
CA GLY A 172 3.98 -11.58 -4.66
C GLY A 172 2.86 -11.17 -3.72
N LEU A 173 1.60 -11.27 -4.16
CA LEU A 173 0.44 -10.99 -3.31
C LEU A 173 0.33 -11.97 -2.12
N ALA A 174 0.71 -13.24 -2.30
CA ALA A 174 0.75 -14.20 -1.20
C ALA A 174 1.78 -13.79 -0.14
N ALA A 175 2.98 -13.33 -0.56
CA ALA A 175 3.98 -12.79 0.35
C ALA A 175 3.49 -11.54 1.10
N VAL A 176 2.78 -10.63 0.41
CA VAL A 176 2.15 -9.45 1.04
C VAL A 176 1.07 -9.87 2.05
N ARG A 177 0.21 -10.84 1.73
CA ARG A 177 -0.80 -11.35 2.66
C ARG A 177 -0.18 -11.96 3.91
N HIS A 178 0.89 -12.74 3.74
CA HIS A 178 1.68 -13.31 4.84
C HIS A 178 2.28 -12.19 5.72
N ALA A 179 2.87 -11.17 5.09
CA ALA A 179 3.42 -10.00 5.78
C ALA A 179 2.34 -9.26 6.59
N TRP A 180 1.13 -9.05 6.02
CA TRP A 180 0.01 -8.42 6.71
C TRP A 180 -0.44 -9.21 7.94
N ALA A 181 -0.60 -10.53 7.82
CA ALA A 181 -0.98 -11.39 8.94
C ALA A 181 0.08 -11.27 10.06
N ALA A 182 1.35 -11.44 9.72
CA ALA A 182 2.44 -11.32 10.68
C ALA A 182 2.55 -9.90 11.29
N TRP A 183 2.27 -8.83 10.53
CA TRP A 183 2.29 -7.46 11.02
C TRP A 183 1.16 -7.16 12.02
N VAL A 184 -0.02 -7.72 11.80
CA VAL A 184 -1.17 -7.60 12.73
C VAL A 184 -0.87 -8.32 14.04
N ASP A 185 -0.26 -9.50 14.00
CA ASP A 185 -0.01 -10.36 15.17
C ASP A 185 1.18 -9.87 16.04
N HIS A 186 2.11 -9.09 15.46
CA HIS A 186 3.30 -8.63 16.20
C HIS A 186 3.15 -7.18 16.66
N ASP A 187 3.69 -6.86 17.86
CA ASP A 187 3.54 -5.59 18.59
C ASP A 187 4.12 -4.33 17.90
N GLY A 188 4.14 -4.26 16.57
CA GLY A 188 4.54 -3.08 15.78
C GLY A 188 6.01 -2.69 15.89
N ARG A 189 6.86 -3.63 16.26
CA ARG A 189 8.31 -3.41 16.33
C ARG A 189 8.95 -3.27 14.95
N GLU A 190 8.29 -3.78 13.92
CA GLU A 190 8.75 -3.73 12.54
C GLU A 190 7.70 -3.07 11.65
N ALA A 191 8.13 -2.18 10.76
CA ALA A 191 7.26 -1.55 9.77
C ALA A 191 6.80 -2.58 8.72
N LEU A 192 5.61 -2.37 8.14
CA LEU A 192 5.05 -3.28 7.14
C LEU A 192 5.98 -3.53 5.94
N PRO A 193 6.69 -2.53 5.37
CA PRO A 193 7.65 -2.76 4.29
C PRO A 193 8.74 -3.79 4.64
N GLY A 194 9.29 -3.73 5.85
CA GLY A 194 10.27 -4.72 6.34
C GLY A 194 9.69 -6.12 6.44
N ARG A 195 8.44 -6.24 6.87
CA ARG A 195 7.72 -7.53 6.90
C ARG A 195 7.48 -8.09 5.50
N ILE A 196 7.13 -7.22 4.55
CA ILE A 196 6.98 -7.62 3.14
C ILE A 196 8.31 -8.16 2.60
N ALA A 197 9.41 -7.44 2.80
CA ALA A 197 10.74 -7.88 2.36
C ALA A 197 11.09 -9.27 2.91
N ARG A 198 10.87 -9.50 4.21
CA ARG A 198 11.09 -10.80 4.85
C ARG A 198 10.20 -11.90 4.28
N SER A 199 8.92 -11.63 4.06
CA SER A 199 8.00 -12.61 3.48
C SER A 199 8.41 -13.03 2.06
N PHE A 200 8.98 -12.12 1.28
CA PHE A 200 9.56 -12.45 -0.02
C PHE A 200 10.84 -13.29 0.10
N GLU A 201 11.68 -13.06 1.12
CA GLU A 201 12.85 -13.89 1.41
C GLU A 201 12.44 -15.32 1.76
N GLU A 202 11.45 -15.48 2.64
CA GLU A 202 10.87 -16.77 3.00
C GLU A 202 10.26 -17.49 1.79
N LEU A 203 9.52 -16.76 0.93
CA LEU A 203 8.98 -17.32 -0.30
C LEU A 203 10.09 -17.83 -1.23
N ARG A 204 11.16 -17.06 -1.43
CA ARG A 204 12.31 -17.51 -2.25
C ARG A 204 12.98 -18.76 -1.65
N GLY A 205 13.17 -18.78 -0.34
CA GLY A 205 13.72 -19.94 0.35
C GLY A 205 12.87 -21.21 0.24
N ALA A 206 11.54 -21.05 0.13
CA ALA A 206 10.62 -22.18 -0.05
C ALA A 206 10.58 -22.71 -1.52
N LEU A 207 11.05 -21.92 -2.50
CA LEU A 207 11.07 -22.27 -3.91
C LEU A 207 12.45 -22.73 -4.42
N ALA A 208 13.50 -22.63 -3.59
CA ALA A 208 14.87 -23.03 -3.89
C ALA A 208 15.08 -24.51 -3.61
#